data_2a9e9f421dbf281ff11aff58a488d4da
#
_entry.id   2a9e9f421dbf281ff11aff58a488d4da
#
_cell.length_a   1.000
_cell.length_b   1.000
_cell.length_c   1.000
_cell.angle_alpha   90.00
_cell.angle_beta   90.00
_cell.angle_gamma   90.00
#
_symmetry.space_group_name_H-M   'P 1'
#
loop_
_entity.id
_entity.type
_entity.pdbx_description
1 polymer ?
#
loop_
_entity_poly.entity_id
_entity_poly.type
_entity_poly.pdbx_seq_one_letter_code
_entity_poly.pdbx_strand_id
1 'polypeptide(L)'
;MVKWYARRDICVECVQTDNGFEFTNRFSNSKRDVQTLFEKTAAELGIQHKLIRPYTPRHNGKVERSHREDQKRFYSCHSFFSLADFEKQLAAHNRRSNNLPMRPLAWLSPIDFLLQYV
;
A
#
# COMPACT_ATOMS: atom_id res chain seq x y z
N MET A 1 7.88 -3.91 -0.07
CA MET A 1 6.77 -4.20 -0.98
C MET A 1 7.26 -4.82 -2.29
N VAL A 2 7.97 -4.13 -3.15
CA VAL A 2 8.43 -4.63 -4.47
C VAL A 2 9.14 -5.98 -4.40
N LYS A 3 10.12 -6.12 -3.50
CA LYS A 3 10.83 -7.40 -3.29
C LYS A 3 9.92 -8.56 -2.86
N TRP A 4 8.82 -8.26 -2.18
CA TRP A 4 7.85 -9.27 -1.76
C TRP A 4 7.09 -9.82 -2.96
N TYR A 5 6.69 -8.96 -3.90
CA TYR A 5 6.07 -9.35 -5.16
C TYR A 5 7.04 -10.07 -6.09
N ALA A 6 8.27 -9.55 -6.22
CA ALA A 6 9.31 -10.16 -7.05
C ALA A 6 9.64 -11.61 -6.64
N ARG A 7 9.60 -11.93 -5.34
CA ARG A 7 9.79 -13.32 -4.86
C ARG A 7 8.65 -14.27 -5.28
N ARG A 8 7.60 -13.76 -5.87
CA ARG A 8 6.43 -14.50 -6.36
C ARG A 8 6.25 -14.38 -7.86
N ASP A 9 7.32 -13.98 -8.55
CA ASP A 9 7.34 -13.75 -9.99
C ASP A 9 6.31 -12.72 -10.48
N ILE A 10 5.95 -11.78 -9.59
CA ILE A 10 5.03 -10.69 -9.91
C ILE A 10 5.81 -9.40 -10.07
N CYS A 11 5.71 -8.79 -11.25
CA CYS A 11 6.28 -7.50 -11.55
C CYS A 11 5.31 -6.37 -11.17
N VAL A 12 5.80 -5.40 -10.39
CA VAL A 12 5.05 -4.17 -10.09
C VAL A 12 5.35 -3.15 -11.17
N GLU A 13 4.41 -2.91 -12.05
CA GLU A 13 4.57 -1.99 -13.18
C GLU A 13 4.25 -0.54 -12.80
N CYS A 14 3.30 -0.36 -11.90
CA CYS A 14 2.78 0.97 -11.56
C CYS A 14 2.41 1.07 -10.08
N VAL A 15 2.67 2.23 -9.49
CA VAL A 15 2.19 2.60 -8.15
C VAL A 15 1.43 3.92 -8.24
N GLN A 16 0.23 3.92 -7.70
CA GLN A 16 -0.58 5.14 -7.58
C GLN A 16 -0.51 5.67 -6.15
N THR A 17 -0.27 6.97 -6.00
CA THR A 17 -0.26 7.67 -4.71
C THR A 17 -1.16 8.90 -4.76
N ASP A 18 -1.45 9.46 -3.60
CA ASP A 18 -1.99 10.80 -3.49
C ASP A 18 -0.92 11.87 -3.79
N ASN A 19 -1.25 13.13 -3.57
CA ASN A 19 -0.36 14.26 -3.84
C ASN A 19 0.42 14.71 -2.58
N GLY A 20 0.62 13.82 -1.61
CA GLY A 20 1.42 14.10 -0.42
C GLY A 20 2.86 14.50 -0.78
N PHE A 21 3.46 15.36 0.03
CA PHE A 21 4.82 15.88 -0.21
C PHE A 21 5.89 14.78 -0.17
N GLU A 22 5.63 13.68 0.50
CA GLU A 22 6.49 12.49 0.51
C GLU A 22 6.55 11.79 -0.86
N PHE A 23 5.50 11.92 -1.67
CA PHE A 23 5.39 11.27 -2.96
C PHE A 23 5.70 12.20 -4.14
N THR A 24 5.44 13.49 -4.00
CA THR A 24 5.59 14.45 -5.10
C THR A 24 5.76 15.88 -4.61
N ASN A 25 6.52 16.66 -5.34
CA ASN A 25 6.66 18.11 -5.14
C ASN A 25 5.69 18.95 -5.98
N ARG A 26 4.66 18.33 -6.57
CA ARG A 26 3.71 18.97 -7.49
C ARG A 26 3.08 20.25 -6.94
N PHE A 27 2.78 20.29 -5.64
CA PHE A 27 2.18 21.45 -4.97
C PHE A 27 3.16 22.18 -4.05
N SER A 28 4.46 21.88 -4.13
CA SER A 28 5.46 22.59 -3.34
C SER A 28 5.64 24.01 -3.86
N ASN A 29 5.67 24.95 -2.94
CA ASN A 29 6.02 26.35 -3.26
C ASN A 29 7.51 26.53 -3.59
N SER A 30 8.31 25.49 -3.46
CA SER A 30 9.71 25.47 -3.83
C SER A 30 9.83 25.41 -5.36
N LYS A 31 10.45 26.42 -5.94
CA LYS A 31 10.78 26.48 -7.38
C LYS A 31 11.86 25.48 -7.82
N ARG A 32 12.26 24.56 -6.95
CA ARG A 32 13.26 23.54 -7.25
C ARG A 32 12.55 22.32 -7.84
N ASP A 33 12.89 22.00 -9.08
CA ASP A 33 12.53 20.76 -9.77
C ASP A 33 13.29 19.56 -9.16
N VAL A 34 13.09 19.33 -7.87
CA VAL A 34 13.72 18.23 -7.14
C VAL A 34 12.72 17.10 -7.00
N GLN A 35 13.08 15.96 -7.56
CA GLN A 35 12.32 14.72 -7.36
C GLN A 35 12.33 14.32 -5.88
N THR A 36 11.20 13.82 -5.38
CA THR A 36 11.14 13.21 -4.06
C THR A 36 11.96 11.91 -4.02
N LEU A 37 12.33 11.47 -2.83
CA LEU A 37 13.00 10.18 -2.66
C LEU A 37 12.14 9.03 -3.22
N PHE A 38 10.82 9.13 -3.06
CA PHE A 38 9.88 8.15 -3.59
C PHE A 38 9.91 8.08 -5.12
N GLU A 39 9.83 9.22 -5.81
CA GLU A 39 9.90 9.32 -7.27
C GLU A 39 11.22 8.77 -7.81
N LYS A 40 12.34 9.11 -7.15
CA LYS A 40 13.67 8.63 -7.49
C LYS A 40 13.77 7.10 -7.39
N THR A 41 13.31 6.55 -6.28
CA THR A 41 13.32 5.10 -6.04
C THR A 41 12.41 4.36 -7.01
N ALA A 42 11.23 4.90 -7.30
CA ALA A 42 10.31 4.31 -8.29
C ALA A 42 10.95 4.28 -9.70
N ALA A 43 11.61 5.36 -10.10
CA ALA A 43 12.32 5.43 -11.37
C ALA A 43 13.49 4.43 -11.44
N GLU A 44 14.29 4.30 -10.38
CA GLU A 44 15.38 3.33 -10.29
C GLU A 44 14.88 1.87 -10.39
N LEU A 45 13.69 1.59 -9.89
CA LEU A 45 13.05 0.27 -9.97
C LEU A 45 12.26 0.05 -11.27
N GLY A 46 12.22 1.03 -12.17
CA GLY A 46 11.45 0.95 -13.42
C GLY A 46 9.94 0.94 -13.21
N ILE A 47 9.45 1.46 -12.09
CA ILE A 47 8.04 1.47 -11.71
C ILE A 47 7.42 2.80 -12.10
N GLN A 48 6.30 2.76 -12.86
CA GLN A 48 5.56 3.96 -13.19
C GLN A 48 4.88 4.54 -11.94
N HIS A 49 5.13 5.81 -11.65
CA HIS A 49 4.44 6.53 -10.58
C HIS A 49 3.25 7.32 -11.17
N LYS A 50 2.06 7.05 -10.67
CA LYS A 50 0.83 7.77 -11.03
C LYS A 50 0.31 8.54 -9.83
N LEU A 51 -0.06 9.79 -10.05
CA LEU A 51 -0.71 10.63 -9.04
C LEU A 51 -2.23 10.62 -9.27
N ILE A 52 -3.00 10.63 -8.19
CA ILE A 52 -4.44 10.87 -8.28
C ILE A 52 -4.69 12.29 -8.77
N ARG A 53 -5.86 12.54 -9.36
CA ARG A 53 -6.29 13.90 -9.71
C ARG A 53 -6.45 14.74 -8.45
N PRO A 54 -6.01 16.00 -8.44
CA PRO A 54 -6.25 16.89 -7.32
C PRO A 54 -7.74 16.94 -6.96
N TYR A 55 -8.02 17.06 -5.68
CA TYR A 55 -9.39 17.15 -5.14
C TYR A 55 -10.32 16.00 -5.55
N THR A 56 -9.78 14.81 -5.82
CA THR A 56 -10.56 13.63 -6.17
C THR A 56 -10.32 12.49 -5.17
N PRO A 57 -10.85 12.58 -3.93
CA PRO A 57 -10.59 11.59 -2.86
C PRO A 57 -10.98 10.17 -3.23
N ARG A 58 -12.02 9.99 -4.06
CA ARG A 58 -12.51 8.67 -4.49
C ARG A 58 -11.45 7.81 -5.19
N HIS A 59 -10.42 8.41 -5.78
CA HIS A 59 -9.32 7.67 -6.41
C HIS A 59 -8.46 6.90 -5.39
N ASN A 60 -8.49 7.31 -4.13
CA ASN A 60 -7.76 6.68 -3.03
C ASN A 60 -8.66 5.89 -2.05
N GLY A 61 -9.95 5.78 -2.37
CA GLY A 61 -10.98 5.22 -1.47
C GLY A 61 -10.70 3.78 -1.04
N LYS A 62 -10.05 2.96 -1.87
CA LYS A 62 -9.70 1.58 -1.52
C LYS A 62 -8.64 1.54 -0.42
N VAL A 63 -7.63 2.40 -0.50
CA VAL A 63 -6.56 2.52 0.50
C VAL A 63 -7.13 3.07 1.81
N GLU A 64 -7.93 4.12 1.75
CA GLU A 64 -8.60 4.69 2.92
C GLU A 64 -9.50 3.68 3.63
N ARG A 65 -10.25 2.89 2.87
CA ARG A 65 -11.07 1.82 3.42
C ARG A 65 -10.22 0.74 4.11
N SER A 66 -9.10 0.35 3.50
CA SER A 66 -8.16 -0.59 4.10
C SER A 66 -7.63 -0.08 5.44
N HIS A 67 -7.19 1.17 5.49
CA HIS A 67 -6.73 1.80 6.74
C HIS A 67 -7.82 1.84 7.82
N ARG A 68 -9.06 2.10 7.44
CA ARG A 68 -10.20 2.11 8.36
C ARG A 68 -10.48 0.71 8.92
N GLU A 69 -10.43 -0.32 8.08
CA GLU A 69 -10.61 -1.71 8.52
C GLU A 69 -9.47 -2.15 9.45
N ASP A 70 -8.23 -1.79 9.15
CA ASP A 70 -7.08 -2.07 10.02
C ASP A 70 -7.20 -1.34 11.36
N GLN A 71 -7.62 -0.07 11.36
CA GLN A 71 -7.87 0.67 12.58
C GLN A 71 -8.93 -0.04 13.45
N LYS A 72 -10.03 -0.46 12.84
CA LYS A 72 -11.15 -1.08 13.53
C LYS A 72 -10.82 -2.49 14.04
N ARG A 73 -10.14 -3.30 13.24
CA ARG A 73 -9.94 -4.73 13.52
C ARG A 73 -8.62 -5.06 14.20
N PHE A 74 -7.65 -4.17 14.12
CA PHE A 74 -6.32 -4.40 14.65
C PHE A 74 -5.91 -3.35 15.67
N TYR A 75 -5.72 -2.10 15.27
CA TYR A 75 -5.19 -1.07 16.18
C TYR A 75 -6.09 -0.79 17.38
N SER A 76 -7.41 -0.78 17.21
CA SER A 76 -8.36 -0.53 18.31
C SER A 76 -8.57 -1.71 19.25
N CYS A 77 -8.20 -2.92 18.83
CA CYS A 77 -8.48 -4.16 19.55
C CYS A 77 -7.24 -4.77 20.22
N HIS A 78 -6.05 -4.22 19.97
CA HIS A 78 -4.79 -4.77 20.46
C HIS A 78 -4.01 -3.75 21.27
N SER A 79 -3.30 -4.25 22.29
CA SER A 79 -2.31 -3.51 23.06
C SER A 79 -0.91 -3.99 22.70
N PHE A 80 0.03 -3.08 22.61
CA PHE A 80 1.41 -3.37 22.23
C PHE A 80 2.36 -3.00 23.37
N PHE A 81 3.19 -3.94 23.79
CA PHE A 81 4.13 -3.76 24.90
C PHE A 81 5.52 -3.32 24.44
N SER A 82 5.86 -3.60 23.19
CA SER A 82 7.14 -3.24 22.57
C SER A 82 7.01 -3.21 21.06
N LEU A 83 8.03 -2.68 20.37
CA LEU A 83 8.09 -2.74 18.90
C LEU A 83 8.09 -4.19 18.39
N ALA A 84 8.84 -5.07 19.04
CA ALA A 84 8.90 -6.49 18.68
C ALA A 84 7.53 -7.18 18.83
N ASP A 85 6.79 -6.88 19.89
CA ASP A 85 5.43 -7.37 20.10
C ASP A 85 4.47 -6.84 19.03
N PHE A 86 4.54 -5.54 18.71
CA PHE A 86 3.77 -4.93 17.64
C PHE A 86 4.03 -5.62 16.28
N GLU A 87 5.28 -5.82 15.90
CA GLU A 87 5.65 -6.48 14.64
C GLU A 87 5.12 -7.91 14.57
N LYS A 88 5.20 -8.66 15.66
CA LYS A 88 4.66 -10.02 15.76
C LYS A 88 3.14 -10.05 15.59
N GLN A 89 2.43 -9.18 16.29
CA GLN A 89 0.98 -9.08 16.19
C GLN A 89 0.54 -8.60 14.80
N LEU A 90 1.22 -7.63 14.21
CA LEU A 90 0.96 -7.13 12.87
C LEU A 90 1.17 -8.22 11.80
N ALA A 91 2.24 -8.99 11.92
CA ALA A 91 2.52 -10.11 11.00
C ALA A 91 1.42 -11.17 11.07
N ALA A 92 0.93 -11.49 12.26
CA ALA A 92 -0.18 -12.43 12.45
C ALA A 92 -1.50 -11.88 11.87
N HIS A 93 -1.79 -10.61 12.09
CA HIS A 93 -2.96 -9.93 11.52
C HIS A 93 -2.93 -9.92 9.99
N ASN A 94 -1.81 -9.55 9.38
CA ASN A 94 -1.64 -9.53 7.93
C ASN A 94 -1.78 -10.93 7.32
N ARG A 95 -1.20 -11.94 7.97
CA ARG A 95 -1.33 -13.34 7.53
C ARG A 95 -2.81 -13.77 7.53
N ARG A 96 -3.52 -13.48 8.61
CA ARG A 96 -4.94 -13.78 8.72
C ARG A 96 -5.75 -13.05 7.64
N SER A 97 -5.57 -11.75 7.51
CA SER A 97 -6.31 -10.91 6.53
C SER A 97 -6.07 -11.37 5.09
N ASN A 98 -4.83 -11.75 4.76
CA ASN A 98 -4.48 -12.22 3.42
C ASN A 98 -5.07 -13.61 3.08
N ASN A 99 -5.50 -14.36 4.07
CA ASN A 99 -6.10 -15.69 3.88
C ASN A 99 -7.63 -15.72 4.11
N LEU A 100 -8.25 -14.58 4.42
CA LEU A 100 -9.69 -14.50 4.58
C LEU A 100 -10.39 -14.22 3.24
N PRO A 101 -11.45 -14.99 2.90
CA PRO A 101 -12.26 -14.72 1.71
C PRO A 101 -12.88 -13.32 1.75
N MET A 102 -12.86 -12.63 0.63
CA MET A 102 -13.38 -11.28 0.48
C MET A 102 -14.43 -11.22 -0.64
N ARG A 103 -15.59 -10.64 -0.36
CA ARG A 103 -16.65 -10.47 -1.36
C ARG A 103 -16.18 -9.74 -2.63
N PRO A 104 -15.40 -8.64 -2.56
CA PRO A 104 -14.91 -7.95 -3.77
C PRO A 104 -13.96 -8.80 -4.64
N LEU A 105 -13.42 -9.88 -4.11
CA LEU A 105 -12.54 -10.81 -4.81
C LEU A 105 -13.26 -12.12 -5.19
N ALA A 106 -14.58 -12.07 -5.42
CA ALA A 106 -15.41 -13.24 -5.70
C ALA A 106 -15.26 -14.35 -4.63
N TRP A 107 -15.18 -13.95 -3.37
CA TRP A 107 -14.97 -14.82 -2.20
C TRP A 107 -13.63 -15.56 -2.16
N LEU A 108 -12.68 -15.16 -3.00
CA LEU A 108 -11.29 -15.59 -2.87
C LEU A 108 -10.60 -14.80 -1.75
N SER A 109 -9.60 -15.40 -1.14
CA SER A 109 -8.69 -14.66 -0.28
C SER A 109 -7.76 -13.77 -1.12
N PRO A 110 -7.18 -12.69 -0.56
CA PRO A 110 -6.18 -11.89 -1.27
C PRO A 110 -5.01 -12.72 -1.84
N ILE A 111 -4.57 -13.74 -1.12
CA ILE A 111 -3.51 -14.65 -1.59
C ILE A 111 -3.99 -15.48 -2.78
N ASP A 112 -5.17 -16.10 -2.69
CA ASP A 112 -5.70 -16.93 -3.77
C ASP A 112 -5.97 -16.10 -5.03
N PHE A 113 -6.49 -14.88 -4.84
CA PHE A 113 -6.68 -13.95 -5.95
C PHE A 113 -5.36 -13.57 -6.61
N LEU A 114 -4.31 -13.30 -5.82
CA LEU A 114 -2.98 -12.98 -6.33
C LEU A 114 -2.38 -14.13 -7.14
N LEU A 115 -2.56 -15.37 -6.70
CA LEU A 115 -2.04 -16.56 -7.38
C LEU A 115 -2.64 -16.79 -8.78
N GLN A 116 -3.75 -16.14 -9.10
CA GLN A 116 -4.32 -16.20 -10.47
C GLN A 116 -3.50 -15.42 -11.50
N TYR A 117 -2.60 -14.54 -11.06
CA TYR A 117 -1.75 -13.70 -11.91
C TYR A 117 -0.31 -14.20 -12.02
N VAL A 118 -0.04 -15.34 -11.46
CA VAL A 118 1.30 -15.96 -11.48
C VAL A 118 1.39 -17.04 -12.55
#